data_ea9b76eb3af5b3186ccedb54d6129584
#
_entry.id   ea9b76eb3af5b3186ccedb54d6129584
#
_cell.length_a   1.000
_cell.length_b   1.000
_cell.length_c   1.000
_cell.angle_alpha   90.00
_cell.angle_beta   90.00
_cell.angle_gamma   90.00
#
_symmetry.space_group_name_H-M   'P 1'
#
loop_
_entity.id
_entity.type
_entity.pdbx_description
1 polymer ?
#
loop_
_entity_poly.entity_id
_entity_poly.type
_entity_poly.pdbx_seq_one_letter_code
_entity_poly.pdbx_strand_id
1 'polypeptide(L)'
;MLLLRPFFFSSTNLHALYEASYLAFPGETVLDEARALAVQSLPAAYVQQQLPLHWTAPRLQAMWSLTKQQQAGDYETQIVRELARTDFNLVQSLHRRELAEVTRWWKHTGLQLQGEFARDRVVECFFCAACIAPEPELVDGREVLAKAGALIVHLDDIYDVYGTPEEVQAFTDAIAAWDCASSVELPEYMKVMYKAIWETSTTAADRVLRKQGYNVLPLYKKAWHELCKAFLTEARWHRQGYMPSLGEYLANGWVTSTGPLLLLHALPAAGAATGAPPRLVELASTIFRLCNDGASHQAESARGDAPSSIACCMAEAWCAGEGQARATVQGLIADTWKALNKEASSVAAQSMPVAMAADLCLNLARIIHCIYQDGDGITSPTHRMKHMVKDLLFNPI
;
A
#
# COMPACT_ATOMS: atom_id res chain seq x y z
N MET A 1 -37.78 10.00 2.64
CA MET A 1 -37.88 8.95 1.61
C MET A 1 -38.10 9.62 0.25
N LEU A 2 -37.03 10.10 -0.37
CA LEU A 2 -37.07 10.66 -1.73
C LEU A 2 -37.10 9.45 -2.67
N LEU A 3 -38.28 9.20 -3.25
CA LEU A 3 -38.47 8.27 -4.36
C LEU A 3 -37.71 8.81 -5.59
N LEU A 4 -36.42 8.47 -5.68
CA LEU A 4 -35.66 8.64 -6.91
C LEU A 4 -36.23 7.67 -7.93
N ARG A 5 -37.15 8.16 -8.79
CA ARG A 5 -37.77 7.37 -9.87
C ARG A 5 -36.67 6.96 -10.85
N PRO A 6 -36.60 5.68 -11.29
CA PRO A 6 -35.57 5.19 -12.22
C PRO A 6 -35.55 5.85 -13.60
N PHE A 7 -36.48 6.73 -13.91
CA PHE A 7 -36.67 7.34 -15.21
C PHE A 7 -35.76 8.55 -15.55
N PHE A 8 -34.92 9.04 -14.59
CA PHE A 8 -34.16 10.29 -14.78
C PHE A 8 -32.64 10.12 -14.92
N PHE A 9 -32.12 8.93 -14.86
CA PHE A 9 -30.67 8.77 -14.93
C PHE A 9 -30.24 8.30 -16.33
N SER A 10 -29.58 9.18 -17.07
CA SER A 10 -28.78 8.76 -18.22
C SER A 10 -27.65 7.85 -17.72
N SER A 11 -27.09 6.99 -18.57
CA SER A 11 -25.92 6.16 -18.22
C SER A 11 -24.79 7.02 -17.62
N THR A 12 -24.56 8.21 -18.16
CA THR A 12 -23.55 9.17 -17.66
C THR A 12 -23.83 9.60 -16.21
N ASN A 13 -25.09 9.89 -15.87
CA ASN A 13 -25.46 10.30 -14.51
C ASN A 13 -25.31 9.16 -13.50
N LEU A 14 -25.61 7.92 -13.92
CA LEU A 14 -25.41 6.74 -13.08
C LEU A 14 -23.91 6.48 -12.80
N HIS A 15 -23.04 6.66 -13.80
CA HIS A 15 -21.60 6.57 -13.59
C HIS A 15 -21.10 7.65 -12.64
N ALA A 16 -21.53 8.91 -12.83
CA ALA A 16 -21.15 10.00 -11.94
C ALA A 16 -21.64 9.76 -10.50
N LEU A 17 -22.85 9.23 -10.33
CA LEU A 17 -23.39 8.88 -9.02
C LEU A 17 -22.61 7.74 -8.36
N TYR A 18 -22.25 6.72 -9.13
CA TYR A 18 -21.40 5.62 -8.69
C TYR A 18 -20.06 6.15 -8.17
N GLU A 19 -19.34 6.92 -8.98
CA GLU A 19 -18.03 7.48 -8.60
C GLU A 19 -18.12 8.41 -7.38
N ALA A 20 -19.10 9.31 -7.33
CA ALA A 20 -19.31 10.23 -6.22
C ALA A 20 -19.60 9.49 -4.89
N SER A 21 -20.26 8.33 -4.94
CA SER A 21 -20.62 7.57 -3.75
C SER A 21 -19.39 7.02 -2.98
N TYR A 22 -18.24 6.90 -3.63
CA TYR A 22 -16.99 6.46 -3.00
C TYR A 22 -16.25 7.59 -2.26
N LEU A 23 -16.71 8.83 -2.40
CA LEU A 23 -16.21 9.99 -1.63
C LEU A 23 -16.94 10.17 -0.29
N ALA A 24 -17.89 9.30 0.05
CA ALA A 24 -18.71 9.38 1.23
C ALA A 24 -17.92 9.49 2.53
N PHE A 25 -18.47 10.23 3.50
CA PHE A 25 -18.02 10.28 4.90
C PHE A 25 -18.86 9.34 5.78
N PRO A 26 -18.41 9.01 7.01
CA PRO A 26 -19.22 8.25 7.95
C PRO A 26 -20.56 8.96 8.24
N GLY A 27 -21.66 8.22 8.14
CA GLY A 27 -23.01 8.73 8.38
C GLY A 27 -23.72 9.31 7.16
N GLU A 28 -23.08 9.42 6.01
CA GLU A 28 -23.72 9.88 4.76
C GLU A 28 -24.48 8.73 4.05
N THR A 29 -25.57 8.27 4.67
CA THR A 29 -26.37 7.13 4.19
C THR A 29 -27.00 7.35 2.81
N VAL A 30 -27.22 8.60 2.44
CA VAL A 30 -27.73 8.96 1.09
C VAL A 30 -26.75 8.52 0.00
N LEU A 31 -25.44 8.59 0.24
CA LEU A 31 -24.43 8.13 -0.73
C LEU A 31 -24.34 6.59 -0.76
N ASP A 32 -24.65 5.91 0.34
CA ASP A 32 -24.77 4.43 0.35
C ASP A 32 -25.98 3.97 -0.47
N GLU A 33 -27.13 4.63 -0.31
CA GLU A 33 -28.32 4.38 -1.13
C GLU A 33 -28.05 4.67 -2.61
N ALA A 34 -27.35 5.77 -2.91
CA ALA A 34 -26.94 6.14 -4.25
C ALA A 34 -26.04 5.09 -4.90
N ARG A 35 -25.07 4.57 -4.13
CA ARG A 35 -24.18 3.48 -4.58
C ARG A 35 -24.97 2.21 -4.89
N ALA A 36 -25.86 1.80 -3.99
CA ALA A 36 -26.69 0.62 -4.20
C ALA A 36 -27.55 0.73 -5.46
N LEU A 37 -28.16 1.90 -5.70
CA LEU A 37 -28.92 2.17 -6.91
C LEU A 37 -28.06 2.12 -8.18
N ALA A 38 -26.88 2.74 -8.14
CA ALA A 38 -25.96 2.76 -9.29
C ALA A 38 -25.46 1.35 -9.62
N VAL A 39 -25.06 0.56 -8.62
CA VAL A 39 -24.61 -0.83 -8.78
C VAL A 39 -25.69 -1.71 -9.39
N GLN A 40 -26.96 -1.54 -8.98
CA GLN A 40 -28.09 -2.29 -9.55
C GLN A 40 -28.41 -1.90 -11.01
N SER A 41 -28.09 -0.67 -11.39
CA SER A 41 -28.49 -0.09 -12.68
C SER A 41 -27.38 -0.11 -13.72
N LEU A 42 -26.11 -0.17 -13.30
CA LEU A 42 -24.95 -0.23 -14.20
C LEU A 42 -24.70 -1.67 -14.71
N PRO A 43 -24.10 -1.83 -15.89
CA PRO A 43 -23.70 -3.16 -16.36
C PRO A 43 -22.77 -3.85 -15.36
N ALA A 44 -23.02 -5.11 -15.05
CA ALA A 44 -22.21 -5.89 -14.12
C ALA A 44 -20.71 -5.88 -14.48
N ALA A 45 -20.39 -5.93 -15.78
CA ALA A 45 -19.02 -5.85 -16.27
C ALA A 45 -18.31 -4.53 -15.86
N TYR A 46 -19.04 -3.41 -15.82
CA TYR A 46 -18.46 -2.14 -15.34
C TYR A 46 -18.11 -2.20 -13.86
N VAL A 47 -19.08 -2.64 -13.05
CA VAL A 47 -18.92 -2.68 -11.57
C VAL A 47 -17.87 -3.70 -11.13
N GLN A 48 -17.75 -4.84 -11.82
CA GLN A 48 -16.86 -5.94 -11.44
C GLN A 48 -15.43 -5.78 -11.97
N GLN A 49 -15.26 -5.13 -13.12
CA GLN A 49 -13.97 -5.06 -13.81
C GLN A 49 -13.17 -3.79 -13.50
N GLN A 50 -13.81 -2.74 -13.00
CA GLN A 50 -13.15 -1.46 -12.75
C GLN A 50 -13.29 -1.05 -11.29
N LEU A 51 -12.15 -0.73 -10.67
CA LEU A 51 -12.17 -0.02 -9.40
C LEU A 51 -12.74 1.38 -9.60
N PRO A 52 -13.46 1.93 -8.61
CA PRO A 52 -13.87 3.33 -8.62
C PRO A 52 -12.68 4.25 -8.81
N LEU A 53 -12.85 5.36 -9.50
CA LEU A 53 -11.76 6.32 -9.71
C LEU A 53 -11.10 6.75 -8.40
N HIS A 54 -11.92 7.02 -7.36
CA HIS A 54 -11.39 7.42 -6.06
C HIS A 54 -10.49 6.36 -5.39
N TRP A 55 -10.70 5.07 -5.69
CA TRP A 55 -9.89 3.95 -5.16
C TRP A 55 -8.75 3.52 -6.09
N THR A 56 -8.57 4.23 -7.19
CA THR A 56 -7.52 3.94 -8.18
C THR A 56 -6.37 4.94 -8.03
N ALA A 57 -5.13 4.47 -8.10
CA ALA A 57 -3.96 5.34 -8.04
C ALA A 57 -3.96 6.36 -9.20
N PRO A 58 -3.75 7.67 -8.94
CA PRO A 58 -3.87 8.73 -9.95
C PRO A 58 -3.00 8.51 -11.18
N ARG A 59 -1.79 7.99 -10.99
CA ARG A 59 -0.86 7.69 -12.08
C ARG A 59 -1.38 6.60 -13.02
N LEU A 60 -2.08 5.58 -12.48
CA LEU A 60 -2.74 4.53 -13.27
C LEU A 60 -3.97 5.08 -13.98
N GLN A 61 -4.75 5.95 -13.33
CA GLN A 61 -5.89 6.62 -13.98
C GLN A 61 -5.41 7.44 -15.19
N ALA A 62 -4.35 8.23 -15.02
CA ALA A 62 -3.78 9.03 -16.10
C ALA A 62 -3.35 8.13 -17.27
N MET A 63 -2.61 7.06 -17.00
CA MET A 63 -2.19 6.09 -18.01
C MET A 63 -3.39 5.51 -18.78
N TRP A 64 -4.40 5.01 -18.07
CA TRP A 64 -5.57 4.41 -18.72
C TRP A 64 -6.40 5.42 -19.49
N SER A 65 -6.53 6.65 -19.01
CA SER A 65 -7.23 7.70 -19.71
C SER A 65 -6.54 8.10 -21.00
N LEU A 66 -5.21 8.18 -21.01
CA LEU A 66 -4.43 8.52 -22.19
C LEU A 66 -4.37 7.39 -23.22
N THR A 67 -4.44 6.13 -22.77
CA THR A 67 -4.43 4.97 -23.68
C THR A 67 -5.80 4.66 -24.29
N LYS A 68 -6.90 4.83 -23.53
CA LYS A 68 -8.27 4.47 -23.97
C LYS A 68 -8.87 5.46 -24.97
N GLN A 69 -8.51 6.73 -24.91
CA GLN A 69 -9.13 7.79 -25.72
C GLN A 69 -8.35 8.05 -27.01
N GLN A 70 -8.37 7.12 -27.95
CA GLN A 70 -7.70 7.33 -29.26
C GLN A 70 -8.54 8.07 -30.31
N GLN A 71 -9.83 8.37 -30.08
CA GLN A 71 -10.70 8.97 -31.10
C GLN A 71 -11.58 10.11 -30.59
N ALA A 72 -11.69 11.15 -31.45
CA ALA A 72 -12.60 12.28 -31.46
C ALA A 72 -12.44 13.33 -30.33
N GLY A 73 -11.88 14.46 -30.70
CA GLY A 73 -11.88 15.72 -29.94
C GLY A 73 -11.63 16.86 -30.94
N ASP A 74 -12.03 18.08 -30.59
CA ASP A 74 -11.63 19.29 -31.27
C ASP A 74 -10.11 19.54 -31.15
N TYR A 75 -9.63 20.56 -31.83
CA TYR A 75 -8.21 20.90 -31.87
C TYR A 75 -7.62 21.19 -30.48
N GLU A 76 -8.37 21.85 -29.61
CA GLU A 76 -7.95 22.17 -28.23
C GLU A 76 -7.78 20.90 -27.39
N THR A 77 -8.74 19.97 -27.48
CA THR A 77 -8.66 18.66 -26.82
C THR A 77 -7.46 17.85 -27.32
N GLN A 78 -7.09 17.95 -28.60
CA GLN A 78 -5.91 17.27 -29.14
C GLN A 78 -4.61 17.84 -28.58
N ILE A 79 -4.48 19.16 -28.46
CA ILE A 79 -3.29 19.81 -27.86
C ILE A 79 -3.13 19.42 -26.39
N VAL A 80 -4.20 19.48 -25.60
CA VAL A 80 -4.18 19.09 -24.18
C VAL A 80 -3.76 17.63 -24.03
N ARG A 81 -4.25 16.75 -24.88
CA ARG A 81 -3.91 15.32 -24.86
C ARG A 81 -2.45 15.08 -25.20
N GLU A 82 -1.91 15.77 -26.22
CA GLU A 82 -0.51 15.65 -26.59
C GLU A 82 0.43 16.17 -25.48
N LEU A 83 0.05 17.28 -24.84
CA LEU A 83 0.76 17.78 -23.67
C LEU A 83 0.74 16.76 -22.52
N ALA A 84 -0.41 16.17 -22.22
CA ALA A 84 -0.56 15.18 -21.16
C ALA A 84 0.26 13.90 -21.43
N ARG A 85 0.32 13.45 -22.71
CA ARG A 85 1.19 12.34 -23.11
C ARG A 85 2.67 12.66 -22.95
N THR A 86 3.05 13.86 -23.38
CA THR A 86 4.44 14.31 -23.28
C THR A 86 4.88 14.38 -21.82
N ASP A 87 4.07 14.98 -20.96
CA ASP A 87 4.29 15.04 -19.51
C ASP A 87 4.38 13.63 -18.90
N PHE A 88 3.42 12.76 -19.22
CA PHE A 88 3.42 11.37 -18.74
C PHE A 88 4.72 10.65 -19.09
N ASN A 89 5.17 10.76 -20.35
CA ASN A 89 6.39 10.11 -20.83
C ASN A 89 7.67 10.71 -20.22
N LEU A 90 7.70 12.02 -19.95
CA LEU A 90 8.79 12.68 -19.24
C LEU A 90 8.92 12.13 -17.81
N VAL A 91 7.83 12.08 -17.06
CA VAL A 91 7.80 11.51 -15.70
C VAL A 91 8.14 10.03 -15.72
N GLN A 92 7.66 9.26 -16.71
CA GLN A 92 8.03 7.86 -16.87
C GLN A 92 9.54 7.69 -17.09
N SER A 93 10.17 8.55 -17.90
CA SER A 93 11.61 8.54 -18.11
C SER A 93 12.42 8.83 -16.84
N LEU A 94 11.89 9.71 -15.96
CA LEU A 94 12.45 9.97 -14.65
C LEU A 94 12.35 8.71 -13.77
N HIS A 95 11.17 8.13 -13.65
CA HIS A 95 10.94 6.91 -12.87
C HIS A 95 11.82 5.74 -13.32
N ARG A 96 12.05 5.59 -14.63
CA ARG A 96 12.97 4.55 -15.14
C ARG A 96 14.42 4.74 -14.69
N ARG A 97 14.92 5.98 -14.64
CA ARG A 97 16.26 6.30 -14.13
C ARG A 97 16.34 5.99 -12.63
N GLU A 98 15.33 6.38 -11.86
CA GLU A 98 15.25 6.10 -10.42
C GLU A 98 15.19 4.58 -10.15
N LEU A 99 14.39 3.83 -10.90
CA LEU A 99 14.33 2.36 -10.81
C LEU A 99 15.70 1.72 -11.06
N ALA A 100 16.47 2.23 -12.01
CA ALA A 100 17.83 1.72 -12.27
C ALA A 100 18.76 1.94 -11.07
N GLU A 101 18.64 3.08 -10.36
CA GLU A 101 19.41 3.34 -9.12
C GLU A 101 18.97 2.39 -7.97
N VAL A 102 17.66 2.21 -7.77
CA VAL A 102 17.14 1.28 -6.76
C VAL A 102 17.55 -0.16 -7.07
N THR A 103 17.54 -0.55 -8.33
CA THR A 103 18.01 -1.89 -8.76
C THR A 103 19.51 -2.09 -8.50
N ARG A 104 20.35 -1.06 -8.72
CA ARG A 104 21.78 -1.10 -8.38
C ARG A 104 22.01 -1.21 -6.87
N TRP A 105 21.25 -0.44 -6.08
CA TRP A 105 21.29 -0.55 -4.63
C TRP A 105 20.92 -1.96 -4.16
N TRP A 106 19.83 -2.55 -4.69
CA TRP A 106 19.40 -3.91 -4.34
C TRP A 106 20.50 -4.94 -4.58
N LYS A 107 21.14 -4.88 -5.75
CA LYS A 107 22.28 -5.75 -6.06
C LYS A 107 23.45 -5.56 -5.10
N HIS A 108 23.67 -4.35 -4.62
CA HIS A 108 24.74 -4.04 -3.69
C HIS A 108 24.49 -4.54 -2.26
N THR A 109 23.23 -4.70 -1.85
CA THR A 109 22.89 -5.27 -0.52
C THR A 109 23.37 -6.71 -0.37
N GLY A 110 23.50 -7.46 -1.45
CA GLY A 110 23.84 -8.88 -1.43
C GLY A 110 22.67 -9.79 -1.01
N LEU A 111 21.48 -9.24 -0.72
CA LEU A 111 20.32 -10.03 -0.27
C LEU A 111 19.91 -11.07 -1.31
N GLN A 112 19.97 -10.75 -2.61
CA GLN A 112 19.66 -11.70 -3.69
C GLN A 112 20.61 -12.91 -3.74
N LEU A 113 21.75 -12.87 -3.04
CA LEU A 113 22.72 -13.97 -2.98
C LEU A 113 22.40 -14.94 -1.83
N GLN A 114 21.42 -14.65 -0.99
CA GLN A 114 21.03 -15.48 0.15
C GLN A 114 20.18 -16.70 -0.25
N GLY A 115 20.19 -17.07 -1.54
CA GLY A 115 19.53 -18.29 -2.05
C GLY A 115 18.02 -18.12 -2.21
N GLU A 116 17.27 -19.20 -1.89
CA GLU A 116 15.81 -19.23 -2.04
C GLU A 116 15.06 -18.24 -1.15
N PHE A 117 15.73 -17.66 -0.16
CA PHE A 117 15.17 -16.67 0.78
C PHE A 117 14.85 -15.31 0.15
N ALA A 118 15.43 -14.99 -1.00
CA ALA A 118 15.35 -13.64 -1.55
C ALA A 118 14.35 -13.55 -2.71
N ARG A 119 13.09 -13.22 -2.41
CA ARG A 119 12.15 -12.80 -3.44
C ARG A 119 12.59 -11.44 -4.02
N ASP A 120 13.05 -11.41 -5.27
CA ASP A 120 13.33 -10.14 -5.95
C ASP A 120 12.01 -9.48 -6.38
N ARG A 121 11.60 -8.46 -5.66
CA ARG A 121 10.39 -7.66 -5.88
C ARG A 121 10.68 -6.17 -6.01
N VAL A 122 11.90 -5.83 -6.34
CA VAL A 122 12.35 -4.43 -6.44
C VAL A 122 11.53 -3.63 -7.45
N VAL A 123 11.19 -4.23 -8.58
CA VAL A 123 10.41 -3.56 -9.63
C VAL A 123 8.98 -3.31 -9.18
N GLU A 124 8.35 -4.30 -8.54
CA GLU A 124 7.00 -4.18 -7.98
C GLU A 124 6.95 -3.17 -6.84
N CYS A 125 7.95 -3.17 -5.96
CA CYS A 125 8.06 -2.19 -4.88
C CYS A 125 8.27 -0.77 -5.42
N PHE A 126 9.08 -0.61 -6.47
CA PHE A 126 9.25 0.68 -7.12
C PHE A 126 7.98 1.14 -7.85
N PHE A 127 7.25 0.23 -8.48
CA PHE A 127 5.95 0.53 -9.08
C PHE A 127 4.97 1.06 -8.03
N CYS A 128 4.90 0.42 -6.85
CA CYS A 128 4.09 0.91 -5.74
C CYS A 128 4.53 2.30 -5.30
N ALA A 129 5.83 2.51 -5.13
CA ALA A 129 6.40 3.80 -4.72
C ALA A 129 6.08 4.92 -5.74
N ALA A 130 6.13 4.62 -7.05
CA ALA A 130 5.77 5.56 -8.12
C ALA A 130 4.27 5.89 -8.14
N CYS A 131 3.42 5.01 -7.63
CA CYS A 131 1.99 5.26 -7.49
C CYS A 131 1.64 5.98 -6.18
N ILE A 132 2.39 5.75 -5.09
CA ILE A 132 2.20 6.43 -3.80
C ILE A 132 2.67 7.88 -3.88
N ALA A 133 3.84 8.12 -4.47
CA ALA A 133 4.49 9.42 -4.58
C ALA A 133 4.77 9.74 -6.06
N PRO A 134 3.74 10.05 -6.87
CA PRO A 134 3.88 10.19 -8.33
C PRO A 134 4.58 11.47 -8.77
N GLU A 135 4.62 12.50 -7.93
CA GLU A 135 5.14 13.83 -8.28
C GLU A 135 6.67 13.78 -8.48
N PRO A 136 7.22 14.40 -9.54
CA PRO A 136 8.65 14.41 -9.83
C PRO A 136 9.53 14.85 -8.65
N GLU A 137 9.04 15.79 -7.86
CA GLU A 137 9.76 16.39 -6.71
C GLU A 137 9.98 15.38 -5.57
N LEU A 138 9.15 14.34 -5.50
CA LEU A 138 9.20 13.33 -4.43
C LEU A 138 10.21 12.21 -4.69
N VAL A 139 11.24 12.44 -5.52
CA VAL A 139 12.26 11.44 -5.88
C VAL A 139 12.90 10.77 -4.66
N ASP A 140 13.28 11.53 -3.63
CA ASP A 140 13.89 10.99 -2.42
C ASP A 140 12.93 10.06 -1.67
N GLY A 141 11.64 10.41 -1.61
CA GLY A 141 10.59 9.62 -0.99
C GLY A 141 10.33 8.32 -1.77
N ARG A 142 10.24 8.40 -3.10
CA ARG A 142 10.07 7.21 -3.96
C ARG A 142 11.22 6.23 -3.81
N GLU A 143 12.45 6.74 -3.83
CA GLU A 143 13.65 5.91 -3.66
C GLU A 143 13.61 5.15 -2.34
N VAL A 144 13.35 5.85 -1.23
CA VAL A 144 13.35 5.23 0.10
C VAL A 144 12.15 4.30 0.29
N LEU A 145 10.96 4.67 -0.22
CA LEU A 145 9.79 3.80 -0.27
C LEU A 145 10.08 2.46 -0.96
N ALA A 146 10.65 2.51 -2.16
CA ALA A 146 10.95 1.31 -2.93
C ALA A 146 11.98 0.42 -2.21
N LYS A 147 13.01 1.04 -1.62
CA LYS A 147 14.02 0.33 -0.83
C LYS A 147 13.43 -0.32 0.41
N ALA A 148 12.66 0.45 1.20
CA ALA A 148 11.99 -0.08 2.39
C ALA A 148 11.02 -1.22 2.01
N GLY A 149 10.23 -1.07 0.95
CA GLY A 149 9.33 -2.12 0.47
C GLY A 149 10.07 -3.40 0.09
N ALA A 150 11.19 -3.30 -0.64
CA ALA A 150 12.00 -4.46 -1.01
C ALA A 150 12.60 -5.18 0.22
N LEU A 151 13.06 -4.42 1.23
CA LEU A 151 13.55 -4.97 2.50
C LEU A 151 12.42 -5.64 3.28
N ILE A 152 11.23 -5.04 3.32
CA ILE A 152 10.07 -5.58 4.03
C ILE A 152 9.65 -6.94 3.45
N VAL A 153 9.56 -7.07 2.11
CA VAL A 153 9.20 -8.36 1.47
C VAL A 153 10.15 -9.47 1.90
N HIS A 154 11.43 -9.17 2.03
CA HIS A 154 12.43 -10.14 2.47
C HIS A 154 12.37 -10.40 3.98
N LEU A 155 12.08 -9.36 4.77
CA LEU A 155 11.90 -9.46 6.22
C LEU A 155 10.69 -10.31 6.60
N ASP A 156 9.58 -10.14 5.89
CA ASP A 156 8.34 -10.92 6.01
C ASP A 156 8.64 -12.43 5.87
N ASP A 157 9.37 -12.80 4.81
CA ASP A 157 9.81 -14.19 4.61
C ASP A 157 10.67 -14.74 5.78
N ILE A 158 11.49 -13.89 6.40
CA ILE A 158 12.29 -14.29 7.56
C ILE A 158 11.39 -14.63 8.76
N TYR A 159 10.37 -13.84 9.04
CA TYR A 159 9.48 -14.06 10.19
C TYR A 159 8.47 -15.20 9.96
N ASP A 160 7.98 -15.35 8.73
CA ASP A 160 6.90 -16.28 8.42
C ASP A 160 7.41 -17.68 8.07
N VAL A 161 8.57 -17.77 7.39
CA VAL A 161 8.99 -19.02 6.74
C VAL A 161 10.32 -19.54 7.26
N TYR A 162 11.35 -18.68 7.38
CA TYR A 162 12.72 -19.18 7.48
C TYR A 162 13.31 -19.11 8.88
N GLY A 163 12.97 -18.08 9.67
CA GLY A 163 13.58 -17.85 10.98
C GLY A 163 13.02 -18.80 12.05
N THR A 164 13.91 -19.35 12.88
CA THR A 164 13.48 -20.04 14.11
C THR A 164 12.94 -19.04 15.13
N PRO A 165 12.16 -19.48 16.14
CA PRO A 165 11.65 -18.60 17.20
C PRO A 165 12.74 -17.77 17.87
N GLU A 166 13.87 -18.41 18.12
CA GLU A 166 15.03 -17.79 18.79
C GLU A 166 15.70 -16.75 17.87
N GLU A 167 15.84 -17.07 16.59
CA GLU A 167 16.45 -16.19 15.61
C GLU A 167 15.62 -14.92 15.34
N VAL A 168 14.29 -15.03 15.15
CA VAL A 168 13.42 -13.86 14.96
C VAL A 168 13.31 -13.01 16.23
N GLN A 169 13.38 -13.63 17.43
CA GLN A 169 13.49 -12.89 18.68
C GLN A 169 14.80 -12.11 18.72
N ALA A 170 15.93 -12.78 18.48
CA ALA A 170 17.27 -12.15 18.50
C ALA A 170 17.37 -11.01 17.46
N PHE A 171 16.77 -11.20 16.27
CA PHE A 171 16.73 -10.14 15.26
C PHE A 171 15.89 -8.93 15.72
N THR A 172 14.73 -9.17 16.35
CA THR A 172 13.89 -8.11 16.92
C THR A 172 14.65 -7.31 17.97
N ASP A 173 15.38 -8.00 18.84
CA ASP A 173 16.19 -7.38 19.90
C ASP A 173 17.38 -6.57 19.33
N ALA A 174 18.03 -7.08 18.27
CA ALA A 174 19.10 -6.37 17.56
C ALA A 174 18.58 -5.08 16.89
N ILE A 175 17.39 -5.12 16.25
CA ILE A 175 16.73 -3.93 15.67
C ILE A 175 16.37 -2.92 16.78
N ALA A 176 15.94 -3.38 17.96
CA ALA A 176 15.66 -2.50 19.10
C ALA A 176 16.92 -1.80 19.63
N ALA A 177 18.02 -2.53 19.77
CA ALA A 177 19.31 -2.01 20.20
C ALA A 177 19.91 -1.04 19.19
N TRP A 178 19.76 -1.32 17.90
CA TRP A 178 20.27 -0.52 16.78
C TRP A 178 21.76 -0.22 16.87
N ASP A 179 22.55 -1.21 17.18
CA ASP A 179 24.00 -1.12 17.21
C ASP A 179 24.67 -2.31 16.50
N CYS A 180 25.91 -2.13 16.04
CA CYS A 180 26.63 -3.17 15.32
C CYS A 180 26.99 -4.38 16.21
N ALA A 181 27.11 -4.19 17.53
CA ALA A 181 27.48 -5.27 18.45
C ALA A 181 26.33 -6.28 18.60
N SER A 182 25.10 -5.79 18.68
CA SER A 182 23.89 -6.63 18.81
C SER A 182 23.63 -7.52 17.60
N SER A 183 24.19 -7.20 16.43
CA SER A 183 24.03 -8.02 15.22
C SER A 183 25.04 -9.17 15.10
N VAL A 184 26.09 -9.21 15.95
CA VAL A 184 27.20 -10.18 15.83
C VAL A 184 26.73 -11.62 16.03
N GLU A 185 25.78 -11.85 16.95
CA GLU A 185 25.25 -13.17 17.27
C GLU A 185 24.19 -13.68 16.29
N LEU A 186 23.74 -12.85 15.35
CA LEU A 186 22.73 -13.23 14.37
C LEU A 186 23.30 -14.23 13.33
N PRO A 187 22.47 -15.11 12.74
CA PRO A 187 22.84 -15.87 11.56
C PRO A 187 23.26 -14.96 10.40
N GLU A 188 24.09 -15.46 9.48
CA GLU A 188 24.68 -14.63 8.42
C GLU A 188 23.61 -13.94 7.54
N TYR A 189 22.54 -14.65 7.16
CA TYR A 189 21.46 -14.07 6.38
C TYR A 189 20.74 -12.92 7.10
N MET A 190 20.60 -13.01 8.42
CA MET A 190 20.02 -11.95 9.23
C MET A 190 21.00 -10.78 9.44
N LYS A 191 22.31 -11.02 9.48
CA LYS A 191 23.32 -9.94 9.50
C LYS A 191 23.26 -9.09 8.24
N VAL A 192 23.15 -9.75 7.08
CA VAL A 192 23.00 -9.05 5.79
C VAL A 192 21.73 -8.22 5.78
N MET A 193 20.61 -8.77 6.27
CA MET A 193 19.33 -8.05 6.38
C MET A 193 19.41 -6.87 7.32
N TYR A 194 19.96 -7.07 8.54
CA TYR A 194 20.17 -6.01 9.52
C TYR A 194 20.99 -4.86 8.94
N LYS A 195 22.13 -5.19 8.30
CA LYS A 195 23.01 -4.21 7.66
C LYS A 195 22.26 -3.41 6.58
N ALA A 196 21.48 -4.08 5.73
CA ALA A 196 20.73 -3.41 4.66
C ALA A 196 19.68 -2.44 5.23
N ILE A 197 18.95 -2.82 6.28
CA ILE A 197 18.02 -1.94 7.01
C ILE A 197 18.75 -0.74 7.60
N TRP A 198 19.85 -1.00 8.31
CA TRP A 198 20.64 0.02 9.01
C TRP A 198 21.22 1.05 8.04
N GLU A 199 21.87 0.61 6.96
CA GLU A 199 22.49 1.47 5.95
C GLU A 199 21.43 2.30 5.21
N THR A 200 20.33 1.67 4.81
CA THR A 200 19.24 2.36 4.08
C THR A 200 18.61 3.44 4.95
N SER A 201 18.27 3.10 6.20
CA SER A 201 17.62 4.04 7.12
C SER A 201 18.56 5.18 7.53
N THR A 202 19.82 4.90 7.80
CA THR A 202 20.83 5.91 8.17
C THR A 202 21.07 6.87 6.99
N THR A 203 21.27 6.33 5.77
CA THR A 203 21.48 7.15 4.58
C THR A 203 20.28 8.05 4.28
N ALA A 204 19.06 7.52 4.43
CA ALA A 204 17.83 8.29 4.24
C ALA A 204 17.71 9.41 5.30
N ALA A 205 17.97 9.08 6.57
CA ALA A 205 17.91 10.07 7.66
C ALA A 205 18.97 11.18 7.52
N ASP A 206 20.20 10.83 7.12
CA ASP A 206 21.26 11.80 6.84
C ASP A 206 20.89 12.74 5.68
N ARG A 207 20.17 12.25 4.67
CA ARG A 207 19.67 13.08 3.57
C ARG A 207 18.63 14.08 4.06
N VAL A 208 17.67 13.65 4.90
CA VAL A 208 16.67 14.53 5.52
C VAL A 208 17.33 15.57 6.42
N LEU A 209 18.28 15.15 7.26
CA LEU A 209 19.01 16.06 8.13
C LEU A 209 19.73 17.16 7.33
N ARG A 210 20.42 16.79 6.24
CA ARG A 210 21.13 17.77 5.38
C ARG A 210 20.19 18.70 4.63
N LYS A 211 19.03 18.21 4.15
CA LYS A 211 18.10 19.02 3.34
C LYS A 211 17.16 19.86 4.18
N GLN A 212 16.75 19.37 5.35
CA GLN A 212 15.64 19.94 6.13
C GLN A 212 16.02 20.28 7.58
N GLY A 213 17.21 19.88 8.05
CA GLY A 213 17.66 20.12 9.43
C GLY A 213 17.01 19.22 10.48
N TYR A 214 16.22 18.22 10.10
CA TYR A 214 15.55 17.30 11.03
C TYR A 214 16.27 15.96 11.10
N ASN A 215 16.51 15.47 12.32
CA ASN A 215 17.00 14.12 12.54
C ASN A 215 15.83 13.14 12.68
N VAL A 216 15.50 12.43 11.59
CA VAL A 216 14.41 11.44 11.55
C VAL A 216 14.86 10.03 11.92
N LEU A 217 16.14 9.78 12.11
CA LEU A 217 16.67 8.44 12.42
C LEU A 217 16.01 7.79 13.65
N PRO A 218 15.74 8.48 14.77
CA PRO A 218 15.03 7.90 15.89
C PRO A 218 13.63 7.39 15.53
N LEU A 219 12.94 8.06 14.61
CA LEU A 219 11.61 7.64 14.13
C LEU A 219 11.72 6.37 13.28
N TYR A 220 12.70 6.30 12.38
CA TYR A 220 12.94 5.11 11.55
C TYR A 220 13.28 3.89 12.40
N LYS A 221 14.19 4.04 13.38
CA LYS A 221 14.54 2.98 14.35
C LYS A 221 13.29 2.43 15.04
N LYS A 222 12.47 3.35 15.58
CA LYS A 222 11.23 2.98 16.26
C LYS A 222 10.29 2.23 15.32
N ALA A 223 10.10 2.71 14.09
CA ALA A 223 9.18 2.09 13.14
C ALA A 223 9.62 0.68 12.72
N TRP A 224 10.92 0.47 12.47
CA TRP A 224 11.46 -0.87 12.21
C TRP A 224 11.27 -1.81 13.40
N HIS A 225 11.53 -1.33 14.62
CA HIS A 225 11.33 -2.14 15.82
C HIS A 225 9.84 -2.49 16.04
N GLU A 226 8.93 -1.53 15.88
CA GLU A 226 7.49 -1.79 15.99
C GLU A 226 7.00 -2.81 14.94
N LEU A 227 7.51 -2.73 13.71
CA LEU A 227 7.21 -3.72 12.67
C LEU A 227 7.71 -5.11 13.06
N CYS A 228 8.99 -5.24 13.47
CA CYS A 228 9.56 -6.51 13.91
C CYS A 228 8.79 -7.12 15.08
N LYS A 229 8.38 -6.31 16.07
CA LYS A 229 7.54 -6.75 17.20
C LYS A 229 6.18 -7.27 16.73
N ALA A 230 5.57 -6.58 15.78
CA ALA A 230 4.28 -6.97 15.26
C ALA A 230 4.36 -8.29 14.48
N PHE A 231 5.37 -8.48 13.62
CA PHE A 231 5.65 -9.75 12.95
C PHE A 231 5.94 -10.88 13.97
N LEU A 232 6.74 -10.59 15.00
CA LEU A 232 7.02 -11.57 16.07
C LEU A 232 5.74 -12.00 16.81
N THR A 233 4.77 -11.10 16.97
CA THR A 233 3.46 -11.41 17.56
C THR A 233 2.68 -12.38 16.66
N GLU A 234 2.59 -12.15 15.37
CA GLU A 234 1.93 -13.04 14.41
C GLU A 234 2.63 -14.41 14.33
N ALA A 235 3.96 -14.42 14.27
CA ALA A 235 4.75 -15.65 14.30
C ALA A 235 4.51 -16.48 15.58
N ARG A 236 4.30 -15.82 16.73
CA ARG A 236 3.94 -16.50 17.98
C ARG A 236 2.52 -17.05 17.94
N TRP A 237 1.53 -16.29 17.45
CA TRP A 237 0.16 -16.77 17.27
C TRP A 237 0.13 -18.03 16.42
N HIS A 238 0.81 -17.98 15.25
CA HIS A 238 0.89 -19.12 14.34
C HIS A 238 1.49 -20.36 15.02
N ARG A 239 2.66 -20.23 15.66
CA ARG A 239 3.35 -21.36 16.32
C ARG A 239 2.58 -21.96 17.50
N GLN A 240 1.80 -21.14 18.21
CA GLN A 240 0.98 -21.57 19.33
C GLN A 240 -0.39 -22.11 18.89
N GLY A 241 -0.74 -22.02 17.62
CA GLY A 241 -2.09 -22.31 17.13
C GLY A 241 -3.15 -21.38 17.74
N TYR A 242 -2.74 -20.16 18.15
CA TYR A 242 -3.63 -19.18 18.73
C TYR A 242 -4.40 -18.44 17.64
N MET A 243 -5.73 -18.41 17.77
CA MET A 243 -6.61 -17.64 16.89
C MET A 243 -7.05 -16.36 17.62
N PRO A 244 -6.53 -15.19 17.25
CA PRO A 244 -6.94 -13.92 17.87
C PRO A 244 -8.38 -13.56 17.48
N SER A 245 -9.05 -12.76 18.30
CA SER A 245 -10.28 -12.09 17.89
C SER A 245 -9.98 -11.13 16.72
N LEU A 246 -11.00 -10.79 15.91
CA LEU A 246 -10.83 -9.84 14.81
C LEU A 246 -10.26 -8.50 15.29
N GLY A 247 -10.72 -8.01 16.45
CA GLY A 247 -10.22 -6.76 17.02
C GLY A 247 -8.76 -6.83 17.45
N GLU A 248 -8.33 -7.92 18.08
CA GLU A 248 -6.94 -8.18 18.45
C GLU A 248 -6.04 -8.31 17.21
N TYR A 249 -6.50 -9.05 16.21
CA TYR A 249 -5.80 -9.19 14.94
C TYR A 249 -5.58 -7.83 14.27
N LEU A 250 -6.64 -7.02 14.11
CA LEU A 250 -6.55 -5.72 13.45
C LEU A 250 -5.69 -4.73 14.23
N ALA A 251 -5.67 -4.81 15.58
CA ALA A 251 -4.80 -3.97 16.40
C ALA A 251 -3.29 -4.21 16.14
N ASN A 252 -2.91 -5.41 15.72
CA ASN A 252 -1.56 -5.74 15.27
C ASN A 252 -1.41 -5.60 13.74
N GLY A 253 -2.42 -6.03 12.98
CA GLY A 253 -2.41 -6.20 11.53
C GLY A 253 -2.22 -4.91 10.74
N TRP A 254 -2.69 -3.75 11.25
CA TRP A 254 -2.41 -2.48 10.58
C TRP A 254 -0.92 -2.10 10.62
N VAL A 255 -0.16 -2.59 11.60
CA VAL A 255 1.30 -2.42 11.66
C VAL A 255 1.98 -3.41 10.72
N THR A 256 1.59 -4.71 10.77
CA THR A 256 2.16 -5.75 9.91
C THR A 256 1.78 -5.59 8.43
N SER A 257 0.76 -4.77 8.13
CA SER A 257 0.53 -4.30 6.75
C SER A 257 1.72 -3.55 6.16
N THR A 258 2.64 -3.08 7.03
CA THR A 258 3.84 -2.30 6.69
C THR A 258 3.58 -0.83 6.32
N GLY A 259 2.32 -0.45 6.16
CA GLY A 259 1.89 0.90 5.81
C GLY A 259 2.51 2.01 6.68
N PRO A 260 2.55 1.88 8.02
CA PRO A 260 3.14 2.90 8.89
C PRO A 260 4.63 3.16 8.59
N LEU A 261 5.40 2.10 8.40
CA LEU A 261 6.83 2.21 8.09
C LEU A 261 7.06 2.80 6.71
N LEU A 262 6.32 2.35 5.70
CA LEU A 262 6.42 2.86 4.34
C LEU A 262 6.10 4.36 4.28
N LEU A 263 4.97 4.77 4.86
CA LEU A 263 4.56 6.18 4.89
C LEU A 263 5.58 7.04 5.64
N LEU A 264 6.09 6.57 6.79
CA LEU A 264 7.09 7.31 7.54
C LEU A 264 8.36 7.59 6.71
N HIS A 265 8.76 6.67 5.83
CA HIS A 265 9.91 6.87 4.95
C HIS A 265 9.63 7.85 3.80
N ALA A 266 8.37 7.97 3.36
CA ALA A 266 7.97 8.90 2.28
C ALA A 266 7.75 10.35 2.76
N LEU A 267 7.23 10.52 3.97
CA LEU A 267 6.76 11.79 4.51
C LEU A 267 7.81 12.93 4.52
N PRO A 268 9.10 12.68 4.83
CA PRO A 268 10.10 13.74 4.79
C PRO A 268 10.26 14.36 3.40
N ALA A 269 10.10 13.60 2.32
CA ALA A 269 10.16 14.15 0.96
C ALA A 269 9.00 15.10 0.66
N ALA A 270 7.85 14.91 1.30
CA ALA A 270 6.71 15.81 1.25
C ALA A 270 6.82 17.02 2.21
N GLY A 271 7.98 17.20 2.87
CA GLY A 271 8.18 18.26 3.87
C GLY A 271 7.51 17.97 5.22
N ALA A 272 6.95 16.79 5.42
CA ALA A 272 6.28 16.36 6.64
C ALA A 272 7.20 15.51 7.54
N ALA A 273 8.41 16.01 7.84
CA ALA A 273 9.42 15.28 8.62
C ALA A 273 8.94 14.89 10.04
N THR A 274 7.97 15.59 10.59
CA THR A 274 7.35 15.28 11.90
C THR A 274 6.27 14.21 11.84
N GLY A 275 5.93 13.72 10.65
CA GLY A 275 4.95 12.67 10.41
C GLY A 275 3.62 13.17 9.84
N ALA A 276 2.83 12.26 9.30
CA ALA A 276 1.42 12.49 8.97
C ALA A 276 0.57 12.41 10.25
N PRO A 277 -0.66 12.96 10.23
CA PRO A 277 -1.62 12.70 11.30
C PRO A 277 -1.77 11.17 11.53
N PRO A 278 -1.55 10.69 12.78
CA PRO A 278 -1.49 9.24 13.06
C PRO A 278 -2.72 8.48 12.57
N ARG A 279 -3.89 9.12 12.63
CA ARG A 279 -5.14 8.51 12.19
C ARG A 279 -5.19 8.23 10.68
N LEU A 280 -4.62 9.11 9.84
CA LEU A 280 -4.50 8.86 8.39
C LEU A 280 -3.65 7.62 8.11
N VAL A 281 -2.52 7.52 8.79
CA VAL A 281 -1.60 6.37 8.65
C VAL A 281 -2.29 5.07 9.06
N GLU A 282 -2.95 5.07 10.20
CA GLU A 282 -3.70 3.90 10.72
C GLU A 282 -4.79 3.46 9.73
N LEU A 283 -5.62 4.40 9.25
CA LEU A 283 -6.73 4.08 8.33
C LEU A 283 -6.22 3.54 6.98
N ALA A 284 -5.23 4.18 6.38
CA ALA A 284 -4.63 3.70 5.13
C ALA A 284 -4.00 2.30 5.29
N SER A 285 -3.33 2.07 6.42
CA SER A 285 -2.68 0.80 6.75
C SER A 285 -3.70 -0.31 7.07
N THR A 286 -4.84 0.04 7.68
CA THR A 286 -5.96 -0.90 7.91
C THR A 286 -6.56 -1.36 6.57
N ILE A 287 -6.78 -0.43 5.62
CA ILE A 287 -7.22 -0.78 4.26
C ILE A 287 -6.20 -1.73 3.63
N PHE A 288 -4.90 -1.45 3.80
CA PHE A 288 -3.84 -2.31 3.29
C PHE A 288 -3.99 -3.74 3.81
N ARG A 289 -4.05 -3.91 5.14
CA ARG A 289 -4.18 -5.24 5.75
C ARG A 289 -5.41 -5.99 5.23
N LEU A 290 -6.56 -5.36 5.27
CA LEU A 290 -7.82 -5.97 4.87
C LEU A 290 -7.85 -6.38 3.38
N CYS A 291 -7.29 -5.56 2.48
CA CYS A 291 -7.19 -5.89 1.06
C CYS A 291 -6.22 -7.06 0.81
N ASN A 292 -5.07 -7.07 1.48
CA ASN A 292 -4.11 -8.15 1.39
C ASN A 292 -4.73 -9.46 1.87
N ASP A 293 -5.34 -9.49 3.06
CA ASP A 293 -6.02 -10.68 3.59
C ASP A 293 -7.12 -11.20 2.65
N GLY A 294 -7.89 -10.26 2.06
CA GLY A 294 -8.92 -10.62 1.07
C GLY A 294 -8.37 -11.37 -0.14
N ALA A 295 -7.16 -11.01 -0.57
CA ALA A 295 -6.50 -11.59 -1.73
C ALA A 295 -5.69 -12.85 -1.43
N SER A 296 -5.03 -12.92 -0.27
CA SER A 296 -4.06 -13.97 0.09
C SER A 296 -4.68 -15.13 0.89
N HIS A 297 -5.81 -14.90 1.58
CA HIS A 297 -6.41 -15.84 2.55
C HIS A 297 -6.47 -17.31 2.07
N GLN A 298 -6.90 -17.57 0.84
CA GLN A 298 -7.03 -18.96 0.36
C GLN A 298 -5.67 -19.64 0.21
N ALA A 299 -4.69 -18.92 -0.32
CA ALA A 299 -3.33 -19.45 -0.51
C ALA A 299 -2.62 -19.63 0.83
N GLU A 300 -2.75 -18.68 1.75
CA GLU A 300 -2.19 -18.74 3.11
C GLU A 300 -2.83 -19.86 3.93
N SER A 301 -4.15 -19.96 3.92
CA SER A 301 -4.88 -21.04 4.59
C SER A 301 -4.49 -22.43 4.07
N ALA A 302 -4.26 -22.57 2.76
CA ALA A 302 -3.81 -23.83 2.16
C ALA A 302 -2.38 -24.22 2.58
N ARG A 303 -1.52 -23.23 2.88
CA ARG A 303 -0.16 -23.47 3.40
C ARG A 303 -0.13 -23.63 4.92
N GLY A 304 -1.22 -23.26 5.61
CA GLY A 304 -1.28 -23.24 7.07
C GLY A 304 -0.53 -22.07 7.68
N ASP A 305 -0.46 -20.92 6.98
CA ASP A 305 0.20 -19.71 7.45
C ASP A 305 -0.55 -19.05 8.63
N ALA A 306 -0.03 -17.89 9.11
CA ALA A 306 -0.64 -17.10 10.17
C ALA A 306 -2.11 -16.70 9.84
N PRO A 307 -2.98 -16.51 10.87
CA PRO A 307 -4.37 -16.17 10.64
C PRO A 307 -4.54 -14.82 9.93
N SER A 308 -5.50 -14.75 8.98
CA SER A 308 -5.93 -13.52 8.31
C SER A 308 -7.19 -12.96 8.98
N SER A 309 -7.58 -11.72 8.66
CA SER A 309 -8.84 -11.12 9.13
C SER A 309 -10.07 -11.98 8.76
N ILE A 310 -10.03 -12.68 7.62
CA ILE A 310 -11.09 -13.63 7.21
C ILE A 310 -11.12 -14.82 8.15
N ALA A 311 -9.96 -15.43 8.46
CA ALA A 311 -9.88 -16.55 9.40
C ALA A 311 -10.36 -16.14 10.81
N CYS A 312 -9.96 -14.97 11.29
CA CYS A 312 -10.42 -14.42 12.57
C CYS A 312 -11.94 -14.22 12.58
N CYS A 313 -12.53 -13.63 11.52
CA CYS A 313 -13.98 -13.53 11.38
C CYS A 313 -14.67 -14.88 11.43
N MET A 314 -14.15 -15.89 10.72
CA MET A 314 -14.74 -17.24 10.69
C MET A 314 -14.70 -17.92 12.05
N ALA A 315 -13.76 -17.58 12.92
CA ALA A 315 -13.67 -18.10 14.27
C ALA A 315 -14.67 -17.46 15.26
N GLU A 316 -15.26 -16.34 14.90
CA GLU A 316 -16.25 -15.65 15.73
C GLU A 316 -17.60 -16.40 15.73
N ALA A 317 -18.24 -16.51 16.88
CA ALA A 317 -19.50 -17.26 17.06
C ALA A 317 -20.67 -16.76 16.19
N TRP A 318 -20.65 -15.51 15.75
CA TRP A 318 -21.69 -14.92 14.90
C TRP A 318 -21.50 -15.22 13.41
N CYS A 319 -20.33 -15.71 12.99
CA CYS A 319 -20.01 -15.91 11.58
C CYS A 319 -20.45 -17.28 11.09
N ALA A 320 -21.31 -17.31 10.06
CA ALA A 320 -21.83 -18.55 9.48
C ALA A 320 -20.89 -19.23 8.47
N GLY A 321 -19.74 -18.59 8.14
CA GLY A 321 -18.73 -19.14 7.23
C GLY A 321 -18.03 -18.09 6.39
N GLU A 322 -17.16 -18.53 5.46
CA GLU A 322 -16.27 -17.68 4.69
C GLU A 322 -16.98 -16.57 3.89
N GLY A 323 -18.15 -16.85 3.31
CA GLY A 323 -18.91 -15.84 2.57
C GLY A 323 -19.32 -14.65 3.45
N GLN A 324 -19.76 -14.92 4.68
CA GLN A 324 -20.09 -13.86 5.64
C GLN A 324 -18.83 -13.15 6.13
N ALA A 325 -17.74 -13.85 6.39
CA ALA A 325 -16.47 -13.27 6.79
C ALA A 325 -15.94 -12.29 5.71
N ARG A 326 -15.97 -12.71 4.44
CA ARG A 326 -15.58 -11.84 3.31
C ARG A 326 -16.48 -10.61 3.19
N ALA A 327 -17.79 -10.76 3.34
CA ALA A 327 -18.72 -9.64 3.33
C ALA A 327 -18.44 -8.65 4.48
N THR A 328 -18.12 -9.15 5.67
CA THR A 328 -17.73 -8.33 6.83
C THR A 328 -16.43 -7.55 6.54
N VAL A 329 -15.39 -8.21 6.02
CA VAL A 329 -14.13 -7.57 5.66
C VAL A 329 -14.33 -6.50 4.58
N GLN A 330 -15.17 -6.76 3.57
CA GLN A 330 -15.53 -5.74 2.56
C GLN A 330 -16.28 -4.54 3.17
N GLY A 331 -17.16 -4.78 4.13
CA GLY A 331 -17.81 -3.71 4.90
C GLY A 331 -16.81 -2.87 5.67
N LEU A 332 -15.86 -3.50 6.37
CA LEU A 332 -14.78 -2.81 7.09
C LEU A 332 -13.90 -1.97 6.16
N ILE A 333 -13.57 -2.46 4.96
CA ILE A 333 -12.83 -1.68 3.96
C ILE A 333 -13.64 -0.43 3.58
N ALA A 334 -14.93 -0.58 3.27
CA ALA A 334 -15.78 0.55 2.87
C ALA A 334 -15.92 1.60 3.99
N ASP A 335 -16.11 1.16 5.23
CA ASP A 335 -16.23 2.07 6.39
C ASP A 335 -14.89 2.75 6.72
N THR A 336 -13.78 2.03 6.57
CA THR A 336 -12.43 2.60 6.76
C THR A 336 -12.14 3.66 5.69
N TRP A 337 -12.56 3.45 4.44
CA TRP A 337 -12.46 4.46 3.37
C TRP A 337 -13.26 5.72 3.70
N LYS A 338 -14.51 5.59 4.19
CA LYS A 338 -15.29 6.75 4.62
C LYS A 338 -14.59 7.54 5.73
N ALA A 339 -14.00 6.83 6.70
CA ALA A 339 -13.22 7.46 7.77
C ALA A 339 -11.96 8.14 7.21
N LEU A 340 -11.25 7.51 6.28
CA LEU A 340 -10.07 8.05 5.62
C LEU A 340 -10.41 9.31 4.81
N ASN A 341 -11.51 9.30 4.05
CA ASN A 341 -12.00 10.46 3.30
C ASN A 341 -12.25 11.66 4.23
N LYS A 342 -12.95 11.43 5.34
CA LYS A 342 -13.26 12.48 6.32
C LYS A 342 -11.98 13.06 6.93
N GLU A 343 -11.06 12.20 7.36
CA GLU A 343 -9.80 12.62 7.98
C GLU A 343 -8.94 13.40 6.99
N ALA A 344 -8.77 12.89 5.77
CA ALA A 344 -8.00 13.57 4.71
C ALA A 344 -8.59 14.96 4.39
N SER A 345 -9.91 15.06 4.26
CA SER A 345 -10.60 16.33 4.04
C SER A 345 -10.39 17.32 5.20
N SER A 346 -10.35 16.84 6.44
CA SER A 346 -10.17 17.70 7.63
C SER A 346 -8.78 18.34 7.71
N VAL A 347 -7.78 17.69 7.15
CA VAL A 347 -6.38 18.15 7.21
C VAL A 347 -5.89 18.83 5.94
N ALA A 348 -6.56 18.64 4.81
CA ALA A 348 -6.15 19.18 3.50
C ALA A 348 -6.01 20.72 3.47
N ALA A 349 -6.75 21.44 4.33
CA ALA A 349 -6.71 22.90 4.42
C ALA A 349 -5.67 23.43 5.43
N GLN A 350 -4.93 22.57 6.14
CA GLN A 350 -4.05 23.02 7.22
C GLN A 350 -2.73 23.63 6.70
N SER A 351 -1.96 22.87 5.94
CA SER A 351 -0.73 23.31 5.32
C SER A 351 -0.35 22.40 4.15
N MET A 352 0.48 22.91 3.23
CA MET A 352 0.93 22.11 2.08
C MET A 352 1.59 20.78 2.48
N PRO A 353 2.54 20.71 3.44
CA PRO A 353 3.12 19.43 3.86
C PRO A 353 2.10 18.45 4.43
N VAL A 354 1.10 18.91 5.15
CA VAL A 354 0.04 18.04 5.71
C VAL A 354 -0.90 17.57 4.62
N ALA A 355 -1.25 18.40 3.66
CA ALA A 355 -2.04 17.99 2.48
C ALA A 355 -1.29 16.93 1.66
N MET A 356 -0.01 17.13 1.37
CA MET A 356 0.82 16.13 0.69
C MET A 356 0.95 14.82 1.49
N ALA A 357 1.04 14.90 2.81
CA ALA A 357 1.03 13.72 3.67
C ALA A 357 -0.30 12.95 3.59
N ALA A 358 -1.43 13.66 3.52
CA ALA A 358 -2.75 13.04 3.30
C ALA A 358 -2.83 12.36 1.93
N ASP A 359 -2.30 12.98 0.88
CA ASP A 359 -2.25 12.40 -0.48
C ASP A 359 -1.40 11.12 -0.51
N LEU A 360 -0.26 11.08 0.17
CA LEU A 360 0.54 9.85 0.30
C LEU A 360 -0.24 8.73 0.98
N CYS A 361 -0.99 9.02 2.05
CA CYS A 361 -1.84 8.03 2.73
C CYS A 361 -2.98 7.54 1.83
N LEU A 362 -3.66 8.45 1.12
CA LEU A 362 -4.70 8.09 0.14
C LEU A 362 -4.12 7.26 -1.01
N ASN A 363 -2.96 7.63 -1.52
CA ASN A 363 -2.32 6.92 -2.63
C ASN A 363 -1.82 5.54 -2.21
N LEU A 364 -1.37 5.35 -0.97
CA LEU A 364 -1.10 4.02 -0.43
C LEU A 364 -2.36 3.15 -0.49
N ALA A 365 -3.48 3.62 0.07
CA ALA A 365 -4.74 2.86 0.04
C ALA A 365 -5.21 2.57 -1.40
N ARG A 366 -5.05 3.53 -2.32
CA ARG A 366 -5.42 3.39 -3.75
C ARG A 366 -4.60 2.33 -4.47
N ILE A 367 -3.26 2.37 -4.32
CA ILE A 367 -2.41 1.39 -5.01
C ILE A 367 -2.63 -0.02 -4.48
N ILE A 368 -2.93 -0.17 -3.19
CA ILE A 368 -3.26 -1.44 -2.57
C ILE A 368 -4.48 -2.10 -3.22
N HIS A 369 -5.55 -1.36 -3.48
CA HIS A 369 -6.69 -1.90 -4.23
C HIS A 369 -6.30 -2.38 -5.63
N CYS A 370 -5.43 -1.63 -6.33
CA CYS A 370 -4.97 -2.00 -7.66
C CYS A 370 -4.13 -3.30 -7.66
N ILE A 371 -3.32 -3.50 -6.61
CA ILE A 371 -2.42 -4.65 -6.48
C ILE A 371 -3.19 -5.92 -6.11
N TYR A 372 -4.14 -5.81 -5.18
CA TYR A 372 -4.85 -6.96 -4.60
C TYR A 372 -6.21 -7.25 -5.24
N GLN A 373 -6.55 -6.59 -6.34
CA GLN A 373 -7.84 -6.78 -7.01
C GLN A 373 -8.06 -8.21 -7.53
N ASP A 374 -7.01 -8.84 -8.07
CA ASP A 374 -7.07 -10.15 -8.72
C ASP A 374 -6.19 -11.20 -8.02
N GLY A 375 -5.96 -11.06 -6.73
CA GLY A 375 -5.08 -11.91 -5.93
C GLY A 375 -3.85 -11.18 -5.42
N ASP A 376 -2.90 -11.90 -4.83
CA ASP A 376 -1.68 -11.31 -4.27
C ASP A 376 -0.71 -10.87 -5.38
N GLY A 377 -0.75 -9.58 -5.70
CA GLY A 377 0.07 -8.99 -6.75
C GLY A 377 1.54 -8.76 -6.38
N ILE A 378 1.93 -8.94 -5.11
CA ILE A 378 3.32 -8.80 -4.65
C ILE A 378 3.99 -10.15 -4.50
N THR A 379 3.39 -11.08 -3.75
CA THR A 379 3.99 -12.41 -3.53
C THR A 379 3.99 -13.24 -4.82
N SER A 380 2.88 -13.21 -5.55
CA SER A 380 2.69 -13.93 -6.82
C SER A 380 2.12 -13.02 -7.89
N PRO A 381 2.94 -12.13 -8.50
CA PRO A 381 2.45 -11.13 -9.44
C PRO A 381 1.63 -11.73 -10.57
N THR A 382 0.35 -11.36 -10.63
CA THR A 382 -0.60 -11.80 -11.66
C THR A 382 -0.19 -11.26 -13.03
N HIS A 383 -0.77 -11.82 -14.09
CA HIS A 383 -0.54 -11.33 -15.45
C HIS A 383 -0.94 -9.84 -15.58
N ARG A 384 -2.06 -9.45 -14.96
CA ARG A 384 -2.51 -8.05 -14.92
C ARG A 384 -1.51 -7.15 -14.21
N MET A 385 -0.98 -7.57 -13.05
CA MET A 385 0.05 -6.82 -12.32
C MET A 385 1.29 -6.59 -13.18
N LYS A 386 1.80 -7.64 -13.85
CA LYS A 386 2.95 -7.54 -14.75
C LYS A 386 2.70 -6.56 -15.90
N HIS A 387 1.47 -6.54 -16.47
CA HIS A 387 1.09 -5.56 -17.49
C HIS A 387 1.05 -4.15 -16.94
N MET A 388 0.41 -3.91 -15.79
CA MET A 388 0.37 -2.58 -15.17
C MET A 388 1.79 -2.03 -14.91
N VAL A 389 2.68 -2.86 -14.37
CA VAL A 389 4.10 -2.49 -14.14
C VAL A 389 4.78 -2.13 -15.47
N LYS A 390 4.60 -2.97 -16.50
CA LYS A 390 5.21 -2.76 -17.81
C LYS A 390 4.70 -1.46 -18.48
N ASP A 391 3.40 -1.25 -18.45
CA ASP A 391 2.78 -0.09 -19.09
C ASP A 391 3.11 1.21 -18.34
N LEU A 392 3.10 1.19 -17.01
CA LEU A 392 3.40 2.39 -16.23
C LEU A 392 4.88 2.80 -16.32
N LEU A 393 5.82 1.84 -16.32
CA LEU A 393 7.24 2.12 -16.17
C LEU A 393 8.04 2.05 -17.48
N PHE A 394 7.58 1.27 -18.46
CA PHE A 394 8.43 0.95 -19.62
C PHE A 394 7.82 1.28 -20.98
N ASN A 395 6.51 1.17 -21.15
CA ASN A 395 5.84 1.43 -22.42
C ASN A 395 5.44 2.92 -22.53
N PRO A 396 6.01 3.70 -23.46
CA PRO A 396 5.53 5.07 -23.69
C PRO A 396 4.08 5.08 -24.18
N ILE A 397 3.35 6.15 -23.84
CA ILE A 397 1.98 6.34 -24.27
C ILE A 397 1.94 7.20 -25.54
#